data_7b0e86aaad653f37acd6e6fcf4486556
#
_entry.id   7b0e86aaad653f37acd6e6fcf4486556
#
_cell.length_a   1.000
_cell.length_b   1.000
_cell.length_c   1.000
_cell.angle_alpha   90.00
_cell.angle_beta   90.00
_cell.angle_gamma   90.00
#
_symmetry.space_group_name_H-M   'P 1'
#
loop_
_entity.id
_entity.type
_entity.pdbx_description
1 polymer ?
#
loop_
_entity_poly.entity_id
_entity_poly.type
_entity_poly.pdbx_seq_one_letter_code
_entity_poly.pdbx_strand_id
1 'polypeptide(L)'
;VPGLKITLLQQPLVWMDGPANLRHFDRQLEGITGRDVIVLPEMFTSGFAMEAAASSLAQDDVVNWMTAKAQQCNALIAGSVALQTESGSVNRFLLVEPGGTVHFYDKRHLFRMADEHLHYKAGNARVIVEWRGWRILPLVCYDLRFPVWSRNLNDYDLALYVANWPAPRSLHWQALLTARAIENQAYVAGCNRVGSDGNGCHYRGDSRVINPQGEIIATADAHQATRIDAELSMMALRDADEFRLW
;
A
#
# COMPACT_ATOMS: atom_id res chain seq x y z
N VAL A 1 9.55 -18.63 -11.99
CA VAL A 1 9.10 -18.08 -10.71
C VAL A 1 7.61 -18.34 -10.61
N PRO A 2 7.10 -18.91 -9.49
CA PRO A 2 5.67 -19.11 -9.29
C PRO A 2 4.91 -17.78 -9.29
N GLY A 3 3.58 -17.83 -9.48
CA GLY A 3 2.71 -16.66 -9.34
C GLY A 3 2.77 -16.07 -7.93
N LEU A 4 2.45 -14.78 -7.79
CA LEU A 4 2.36 -14.10 -6.50
C LEU A 4 0.89 -13.93 -6.11
N LYS A 5 0.51 -14.47 -4.97
CA LYS A 5 -0.86 -14.34 -4.42
C LYS A 5 -0.94 -13.15 -3.49
N ILE A 6 -1.65 -12.11 -3.94
CA ILE A 6 -1.82 -10.85 -3.18
C ILE A 6 -3.22 -10.70 -2.63
N THR A 7 -3.32 -10.16 -1.44
CA THR A 7 -4.58 -9.78 -0.77
C THR A 7 -4.54 -8.29 -0.43
N LEU A 8 -5.58 -7.54 -0.80
CA LEU A 8 -5.76 -6.15 -0.39
C LEU A 8 -6.91 -6.07 0.61
N LEU A 9 -6.69 -5.42 1.75
CA LEU A 9 -7.68 -5.20 2.79
C LEU A 9 -8.24 -3.78 2.68
N GLN A 10 -9.32 -3.61 1.91
CA GLN A 10 -10.06 -2.36 1.84
C GLN A 10 -10.94 -2.23 3.08
N GLN A 11 -10.46 -1.49 4.09
CA GLN A 11 -11.07 -1.45 5.40
C GLN A 11 -11.26 -0.01 5.88
N PRO A 12 -12.24 0.25 6.77
CA PRO A 12 -12.31 1.50 7.51
C PRO A 12 -11.17 1.58 8.54
N LEU A 13 -10.79 2.80 8.88
CA LEU A 13 -9.80 3.06 9.93
C LEU A 13 -10.46 3.85 11.07
N VAL A 14 -10.17 3.45 12.30
CA VAL A 14 -10.58 4.20 13.49
C VAL A 14 -9.63 5.41 13.62
N TRP A 15 -10.21 6.60 13.71
CA TRP A 15 -9.46 7.85 13.76
C TRP A 15 -8.61 7.93 15.02
N MET A 16 -7.29 8.08 14.85
CA MET A 16 -6.31 8.31 15.90
C MET A 16 -6.28 7.24 17.01
N ASP A 17 -6.80 6.04 16.77
CA ASP A 17 -6.84 4.94 17.75
C ASP A 17 -6.05 3.72 17.23
N GLY A 18 -4.74 3.72 17.48
CA GLY A 18 -3.84 2.65 17.07
C GLY A 18 -4.26 1.27 17.59
N PRO A 19 -4.47 1.09 18.91
CA PRO A 19 -4.92 -0.18 19.44
C PRO A 19 -6.24 -0.70 18.85
N ALA A 20 -7.21 0.18 18.60
CA ALA A 20 -8.47 -0.21 17.97
C ALA A 20 -8.26 -0.67 16.52
N ASN A 21 -7.40 0.02 15.76
CA ASN A 21 -7.03 -0.38 14.40
C ASN A 21 -6.31 -1.73 14.39
N LEU A 22 -5.34 -1.97 15.28
CA LEU A 22 -4.66 -3.26 15.34
C LEU A 22 -5.64 -4.40 15.65
N ARG A 23 -6.56 -4.21 16.62
CA ARG A 23 -7.62 -5.21 16.91
C ARG A 23 -8.56 -5.42 15.71
N HIS A 24 -8.85 -4.37 14.94
CA HIS A 24 -9.64 -4.50 13.71
C HIS A 24 -8.92 -5.38 12.70
N PHE A 25 -7.66 -5.11 12.43
CA PHE A 25 -6.87 -5.91 11.50
C PHE A 25 -6.54 -7.31 12.02
N ASP A 26 -6.45 -7.53 13.33
CA ASP A 26 -6.38 -8.89 13.90
C ASP A 26 -7.53 -9.76 13.41
N ARG A 27 -8.78 -9.24 13.48
CA ARG A 27 -9.96 -9.95 12.97
C ARG A 27 -9.95 -10.14 11.45
N GLN A 28 -9.45 -9.14 10.70
CA GLN A 28 -9.41 -9.23 9.24
C GLN A 28 -8.36 -10.23 8.74
N LEU A 29 -7.30 -10.45 9.51
CA LEU A 29 -6.21 -11.38 9.18
C LEU A 29 -6.46 -12.81 9.69
N GLU A 30 -7.47 -13.00 10.54
CA GLU A 30 -7.83 -14.31 11.09
C GLU A 30 -8.20 -15.28 9.95
N GLY A 31 -7.57 -16.46 9.95
CA GLY A 31 -7.82 -17.51 8.97
C GLY A 31 -7.28 -17.25 7.56
N ILE A 32 -6.58 -16.14 7.31
CA ILE A 32 -5.93 -15.93 6.01
C ILE A 32 -4.71 -16.84 5.89
N THR A 33 -4.74 -17.71 4.90
CA THR A 33 -3.64 -18.62 4.56
C THR A 33 -3.40 -18.66 3.05
N GLY A 34 -2.23 -19.17 2.63
CA GLY A 34 -1.92 -19.36 1.21
C GLY A 34 -1.82 -18.06 0.42
N ARG A 35 -1.46 -16.97 1.07
CA ARG A 35 -1.14 -15.68 0.45
C ARG A 35 0.34 -15.41 0.52
N ASP A 36 0.85 -14.61 -0.42
CA ASP A 36 2.26 -14.21 -0.46
C ASP A 36 2.45 -12.79 0.06
N VAL A 37 1.49 -11.89 -0.21
CA VAL A 37 1.49 -10.49 0.23
C VAL A 37 0.09 -10.13 0.71
N ILE A 38 0.02 -9.49 1.88
CA ILE A 38 -1.23 -8.93 2.44
C ILE A 38 -1.02 -7.45 2.69
N VAL A 39 -1.90 -6.62 2.15
CA VAL A 39 -1.76 -5.17 2.10
C VAL A 39 -2.84 -4.48 2.91
N LEU A 40 -2.40 -3.61 3.82
CA LEU A 40 -3.23 -2.71 4.61
C LEU A 40 -3.16 -1.28 4.04
N PRO A 41 -4.15 -0.41 4.30
CA PRO A 41 -4.15 0.96 3.81
C PRO A 41 -3.00 1.84 4.32
N GLU A 42 -2.88 3.04 3.75
CA GLU A 42 -2.00 4.10 4.28
C GLU A 42 -2.43 4.51 5.69
N MET A 43 -1.43 4.72 6.57
CA MET A 43 -1.64 5.11 7.97
C MET A 43 -2.69 4.24 8.67
N PHE A 44 -2.55 2.93 8.53
CA PHE A 44 -3.56 1.97 8.98
C PHE A 44 -3.75 1.96 10.50
N THR A 45 -2.83 2.53 11.28
CA THR A 45 -2.94 2.64 12.73
C THR A 45 -3.65 3.91 13.21
N SER A 46 -3.81 4.91 12.35
CA SER A 46 -4.29 6.25 12.78
C SER A 46 -5.33 6.89 11.87
N GLY A 47 -5.38 6.50 10.60
CA GLY A 47 -5.97 7.34 9.56
C GLY A 47 -5.03 8.49 9.18
N PHE A 48 -5.40 9.24 8.14
CA PHE A 48 -4.59 10.32 7.58
C PHE A 48 -4.72 11.60 8.43
N ALA A 49 -4.13 11.57 9.63
CA ALA A 49 -4.12 12.68 10.57
C ALA A 49 -2.75 13.36 10.60
N MET A 50 -2.76 14.70 10.65
CA MET A 50 -1.50 15.48 10.65
C MET A 50 -0.74 15.32 11.97
N GLU A 51 -1.46 15.14 13.07
CA GLU A 51 -0.90 14.96 14.42
C GLU A 51 -0.62 13.49 14.76
N ALA A 52 -0.88 12.56 13.83
CA ALA A 52 -0.84 11.13 14.11
C ALA A 52 0.52 10.65 14.63
N ALA A 53 1.62 11.19 14.09
CA ALA A 53 2.95 10.76 14.51
C ALA A 53 3.26 11.07 15.97
N ALA A 54 2.69 12.14 16.53
CA ALA A 54 2.90 12.52 17.93
C ALA A 54 2.14 11.63 18.92
N SER A 55 1.08 10.95 18.47
CA SER A 55 0.21 10.09 19.27
C SER A 55 0.19 8.64 18.78
N SER A 56 1.03 8.30 17.79
CA SER A 56 1.09 6.97 17.20
C SER A 56 1.73 5.94 18.14
N LEU A 57 1.47 4.68 17.83
CA LEU A 57 2.22 3.57 18.40
C LEU A 57 3.70 3.71 18.06
N ALA A 58 4.57 3.26 18.96
CA ALA A 58 6.00 3.19 18.67
C ALA A 58 6.27 2.26 17.48
N GLN A 59 7.33 2.55 16.72
CA GLN A 59 7.68 1.73 15.55
C GLN A 59 7.85 0.26 15.94
N ASP A 60 8.52 -0.02 17.06
CA ASP A 60 8.78 -1.38 17.50
C ASP A 60 7.49 -2.13 17.81
N ASP A 61 6.48 -1.48 18.41
CA ASP A 61 5.19 -2.10 18.68
C ASP A 61 4.46 -2.48 17.40
N VAL A 62 4.48 -1.60 16.40
CA VAL A 62 3.86 -1.86 15.09
C VAL A 62 4.63 -2.96 14.35
N VAL A 63 5.95 -2.91 14.33
CA VAL A 63 6.80 -3.92 13.68
C VAL A 63 6.61 -5.29 14.35
N ASN A 64 6.55 -5.36 15.68
CA ASN A 64 6.30 -6.60 16.40
C ASN A 64 4.93 -7.19 16.06
N TRP A 65 3.90 -6.34 16.00
CA TRP A 65 2.56 -6.76 15.55
C TRP A 65 2.58 -7.26 14.10
N MET A 66 3.18 -6.51 13.17
CA MET A 66 3.28 -6.92 11.77
C MET A 66 4.06 -8.23 11.61
N THR A 67 5.14 -8.42 12.37
CA THR A 67 5.94 -9.66 12.38
C THR A 67 5.09 -10.85 12.84
N ALA A 68 4.34 -10.69 13.93
CA ALA A 68 3.45 -11.74 14.42
C ALA A 68 2.38 -12.11 13.36
N LYS A 69 1.82 -11.10 12.65
CA LYS A 69 0.85 -11.36 11.57
C LYS A 69 1.50 -11.99 10.33
N ALA A 70 2.70 -11.56 9.97
CA ALA A 70 3.46 -12.17 8.89
C ALA A 70 3.75 -13.65 9.15
N GLN A 71 4.11 -13.99 10.38
CA GLN A 71 4.29 -15.39 10.81
C GLN A 71 2.97 -16.17 10.77
N GLN A 72 1.90 -15.60 11.33
CA GLN A 72 0.57 -16.22 11.37
C GLN A 72 0.06 -16.56 9.97
N CYS A 73 0.21 -15.65 9.00
CA CYS A 73 -0.27 -15.80 7.63
C CYS A 73 0.76 -16.45 6.69
N ASN A 74 2.01 -16.59 7.13
CA ASN A 74 3.16 -16.95 6.29
C ASN A 74 3.23 -16.08 5.02
N ALA A 75 3.10 -14.75 5.19
CA ALA A 75 3.02 -13.77 4.12
C ALA A 75 3.76 -12.47 4.48
N LEU A 76 4.18 -11.72 3.47
CA LEU A 76 4.66 -10.35 3.63
C LEU A 76 3.47 -9.46 4.04
N ILE A 77 3.54 -8.80 5.18
CA ILE A 77 2.54 -7.82 5.61
C ILE A 77 3.03 -6.42 5.24
N ALA A 78 2.21 -5.69 4.50
CA ALA A 78 2.55 -4.38 3.95
C ALA A 78 1.49 -3.33 4.32
N GLY A 79 1.92 -2.13 4.73
CA GLY A 79 1.03 -1.01 5.06
C GLY A 79 1.83 0.18 5.57
N SER A 80 1.29 1.40 5.49
CA SER A 80 2.03 2.54 6.01
C SER A 80 1.51 3.02 7.37
N VAL A 81 2.39 3.66 8.11
CA VAL A 81 2.13 4.20 9.44
C VAL A 81 2.75 5.58 9.60
N ALA A 82 2.12 6.42 10.43
CA ALA A 82 2.71 7.65 10.89
C ALA A 82 3.67 7.34 12.03
N LEU A 83 4.92 7.75 11.90
CA LEU A 83 5.95 7.47 12.90
C LEU A 83 6.73 8.72 13.25
N GLN A 84 7.11 8.83 14.53
CA GLN A 84 8.10 9.78 15.00
C GLN A 84 9.48 9.15 14.91
N THR A 85 10.40 9.81 14.22
CA THR A 85 11.81 9.42 14.13
C THR A 85 12.69 10.52 14.75
N GLU A 86 13.97 10.24 14.92
CA GLU A 86 14.93 11.26 15.39
C GLU A 86 14.98 12.49 14.47
N SER A 87 14.79 12.29 13.19
CA SER A 87 14.80 13.36 12.19
C SER A 87 13.46 14.10 12.03
N GLY A 88 12.38 13.62 12.64
CA GLY A 88 11.02 14.15 12.56
C GLY A 88 9.99 13.09 12.16
N SER A 89 8.75 13.50 11.99
CA SER A 89 7.66 12.60 11.64
C SER A 89 7.72 12.18 10.18
N VAL A 90 7.40 10.91 9.90
CA VAL A 90 7.36 10.33 8.57
C VAL A 90 6.08 9.51 8.35
N ASN A 91 5.63 9.43 7.09
CA ASN A 91 4.65 8.46 6.65
C ASN A 91 5.44 7.29 6.04
N ARG A 92 5.64 6.22 6.84
CA ARG A 92 6.51 5.10 6.51
C ARG A 92 5.72 3.89 6.06
N PHE A 93 5.96 3.45 4.84
CA PHE A 93 5.46 2.18 4.32
C PHE A 93 6.37 1.06 4.82
N LEU A 94 5.84 0.18 5.65
CA LEU A 94 6.52 -0.99 6.18
C LEU A 94 6.12 -2.23 5.38
N LEU A 95 7.10 -3.07 5.07
CA LEU A 95 6.92 -4.40 4.50
C LEU A 95 7.69 -5.38 5.40
N VAL A 96 6.96 -6.26 6.08
CA VAL A 96 7.51 -7.13 7.12
C VAL A 96 7.35 -8.58 6.71
N GLU A 97 8.48 -9.29 6.65
CA GLU A 97 8.55 -10.71 6.31
C GLU A 97 8.25 -11.61 7.51
N PRO A 98 7.79 -12.85 7.31
CA PRO A 98 7.60 -13.83 8.39
C PRO A 98 8.86 -14.10 9.21
N GLY A 99 10.04 -13.95 8.60
CA GLY A 99 11.34 -14.07 9.27
C GLY A 99 11.73 -12.90 10.14
N GLY A 100 10.92 -11.82 10.15
CA GLY A 100 11.19 -10.61 10.92
C GLY A 100 12.03 -9.55 10.17
N THR A 101 12.42 -9.80 8.92
CA THR A 101 13.07 -8.78 8.09
C THR A 101 12.07 -7.65 7.81
N VAL A 102 12.52 -6.41 8.03
CA VAL A 102 11.72 -5.21 7.82
C VAL A 102 12.32 -4.38 6.71
N HIS A 103 11.52 -4.13 5.68
CA HIS A 103 11.83 -3.16 4.64
C HIS A 103 10.95 -1.95 4.84
N PHE A 104 11.43 -0.75 4.45
CA PHE A 104 10.61 0.45 4.57
C PHE A 104 10.87 1.45 3.45
N TYR A 105 9.85 2.24 3.18
CA TYR A 105 9.86 3.37 2.27
C TYR A 105 9.18 4.56 2.94
N ASP A 106 9.85 5.69 3.04
CA ASP A 106 9.26 6.93 3.52
C ASP A 106 8.66 7.70 2.34
N LYS A 107 7.39 8.08 2.46
CA LYS A 107 6.63 8.76 1.41
C LYS A 107 7.40 9.95 0.85
N ARG A 108 7.60 9.94 -0.47
CA ARG A 108 8.35 11.01 -1.16
C ARG A 108 7.51 12.26 -1.37
N HIS A 109 6.27 12.11 -1.84
CA HIS A 109 5.42 13.23 -2.22
C HIS A 109 4.35 13.45 -1.18
N LEU A 110 4.55 14.47 -0.35
CA LEU A 110 3.62 14.85 0.70
C LEU A 110 2.46 15.65 0.13
N PHE A 111 1.24 15.38 0.61
CA PHE A 111 0.01 15.98 0.11
C PHE A 111 -0.16 17.40 0.68
N ARG A 112 0.30 18.40 -0.09
CA ARG A 112 0.31 19.81 0.31
C ARG A 112 -1.08 20.41 0.55
N MET A 113 -2.11 19.89 -0.13
CA MET A 113 -3.48 20.37 0.04
C MET A 113 -4.08 20.03 1.42
N ALA A 114 -3.47 19.12 2.16
CA ALA A 114 -3.80 18.78 3.54
C ALA A 114 -2.66 19.17 4.51
N ASP A 115 -1.75 20.04 4.08
CA ASP A 115 -0.61 20.51 4.86
C ASP A 115 0.32 19.38 5.38
N GLU A 116 0.29 18.19 4.78
CA GLU A 116 1.12 17.07 5.20
C GLU A 116 2.61 17.45 5.27
N HIS A 117 3.08 18.31 4.37
CA HIS A 117 4.47 18.79 4.32
C HIS A 117 4.87 19.68 5.51
N LEU A 118 3.92 20.20 6.29
CA LEU A 118 4.19 20.96 7.51
C LEU A 118 4.35 20.05 8.73
N HIS A 119 3.85 18.82 8.65
CA HIS A 119 3.81 17.85 9.76
C HIS A 119 4.76 16.67 9.55
N TYR A 120 5.00 16.28 8.31
CA TYR A 120 5.80 15.10 7.95
C TYR A 120 6.98 15.49 7.07
N LYS A 121 8.06 14.71 7.19
CA LYS A 121 9.22 14.81 6.31
C LYS A 121 9.08 13.87 5.12
N ALA A 122 9.45 14.39 3.94
CA ALA A 122 9.52 13.60 2.74
C ALA A 122 10.72 12.65 2.76
N GLY A 123 10.52 11.42 2.32
CA GLY A 123 11.61 10.51 1.99
C GLY A 123 12.37 10.97 0.74
N ASN A 124 13.55 10.40 0.53
CA ASN A 124 14.43 10.73 -0.60
C ASN A 124 14.95 9.48 -1.34
N ALA A 125 14.60 8.30 -0.88
CA ALA A 125 15.04 7.03 -1.45
C ALA A 125 13.88 6.30 -2.14
N ARG A 126 14.13 5.81 -3.36
CA ARG A 126 13.29 4.83 -4.04
C ARG A 126 13.76 3.45 -3.60
N VAL A 127 12.84 2.59 -3.22
CA VAL A 127 13.13 1.28 -2.62
C VAL A 127 12.50 0.19 -3.49
N ILE A 128 13.25 -0.87 -3.74
CA ILE A 128 12.73 -2.11 -4.32
C ILE A 128 12.90 -3.22 -3.30
N VAL A 129 11.83 -3.95 -3.04
CA VAL A 129 11.82 -5.08 -2.11
C VAL A 129 11.70 -6.36 -2.91
N GLU A 130 12.64 -7.29 -2.71
CA GLU A 130 12.58 -8.61 -3.31
C GLU A 130 11.87 -9.58 -2.37
N TRP A 131 10.77 -10.18 -2.84
CA TRP A 131 10.01 -11.15 -2.08
C TRP A 131 9.54 -12.32 -2.96
N ARG A 132 9.91 -13.53 -2.60
CA ARG A 132 9.55 -14.77 -3.32
C ARG A 132 9.81 -14.70 -4.83
N GLY A 133 10.90 -14.02 -5.22
CA GLY A 133 11.30 -13.86 -6.62
C GLY A 133 10.56 -12.75 -7.39
N TRP A 134 9.78 -11.93 -6.71
CA TRP A 134 9.12 -10.73 -7.22
C TRP A 134 9.79 -9.46 -6.70
N ARG A 135 9.93 -8.47 -7.56
CA ARG A 135 10.47 -7.14 -7.22
C ARG A 135 9.30 -6.18 -7.02
N ILE A 136 9.17 -5.65 -5.82
CA ILE A 136 8.04 -4.81 -5.40
C ILE A 136 8.52 -3.39 -5.18
N LEU A 137 7.89 -2.41 -5.84
CA LEU A 137 8.07 -0.97 -5.60
C LEU A 137 6.95 -0.47 -4.66
N PRO A 138 7.23 -0.22 -3.36
CA PRO A 138 6.26 0.38 -2.45
C PRO A 138 6.14 1.88 -2.67
N LEU A 139 4.91 2.38 -2.73
CA LEU A 139 4.56 3.78 -2.94
C LEU A 139 3.35 4.15 -2.08
N VAL A 140 3.23 5.45 -1.73
CA VAL A 140 2.17 5.91 -0.82
C VAL A 140 1.35 7.01 -1.46
N CYS A 141 0.07 6.74 -1.67
CA CYS A 141 -1.02 7.67 -1.98
C CYS A 141 -0.65 8.75 -3.04
N TYR A 142 -0.27 9.93 -2.61
CA TYR A 142 0.04 11.07 -3.48
C TYR A 142 1.22 10.82 -4.44
N ASP A 143 2.11 9.85 -4.13
CA ASP A 143 3.16 9.39 -5.06
C ASP A 143 2.58 8.95 -6.41
N LEU A 144 1.32 8.47 -6.43
CA LEU A 144 0.62 8.06 -7.64
C LEU A 144 0.53 9.17 -8.71
N ARG A 145 0.56 10.45 -8.30
CA ARG A 145 0.50 11.60 -9.21
C ARG A 145 1.84 11.93 -9.88
N PHE A 146 2.91 11.23 -9.52
CA PHE A 146 4.27 11.55 -9.97
C PHE A 146 4.87 10.40 -10.79
N PRO A 147 4.58 10.33 -12.12
CA PRO A 147 5.00 9.23 -12.97
C PRO A 147 6.52 9.07 -13.06
N VAL A 148 7.29 10.15 -12.98
CA VAL A 148 8.76 10.10 -13.02
C VAL A 148 9.32 9.30 -11.84
N TRP A 149 8.70 9.39 -10.65
CA TRP A 149 9.15 8.69 -9.46
C TRP A 149 8.87 7.17 -9.53
N SER A 150 7.78 6.79 -10.16
CA SER A 150 7.37 5.40 -10.34
C SER A 150 7.86 4.78 -11.66
N ARG A 151 8.63 5.51 -12.46
CA ARG A 151 9.11 4.98 -13.76
C ARG A 151 9.88 3.68 -13.55
N ASN A 152 9.46 2.63 -14.26
CA ASN A 152 10.13 1.34 -14.26
C ASN A 152 11.41 1.40 -15.10
N LEU A 153 12.53 1.20 -14.45
CA LEU A 153 13.85 1.08 -15.08
C LEU A 153 14.22 -0.40 -15.29
N ASN A 154 13.23 -1.24 -15.51
CA ASN A 154 13.33 -2.69 -15.53
C ASN A 154 13.78 -3.28 -14.18
N ASP A 155 13.35 -2.66 -13.11
CA ASP A 155 13.79 -2.97 -11.74
C ASP A 155 12.65 -3.39 -10.80
N TYR A 156 11.38 -3.38 -11.27
CA TYR A 156 10.27 -3.93 -10.50
C TYR A 156 9.23 -4.64 -11.39
N ASP A 157 8.49 -5.55 -10.77
CA ASP A 157 7.45 -6.37 -11.38
C ASP A 157 6.05 -5.94 -10.92
N LEU A 158 5.97 -5.38 -9.70
CA LEU A 158 4.74 -4.90 -9.05
C LEU A 158 4.98 -3.53 -8.41
N ALA A 159 4.19 -2.53 -8.78
CA ALA A 159 4.06 -1.30 -8.02
C ALA A 159 2.88 -1.42 -7.04
N LEU A 160 3.15 -1.21 -5.75
CA LEU A 160 2.20 -1.37 -4.67
C LEU A 160 1.90 -0.02 -4.02
N TYR A 161 0.65 0.46 -4.14
CA TYR A 161 0.18 1.72 -3.58
C TYR A 161 -0.75 1.48 -2.41
N VAL A 162 -0.50 2.16 -1.29
CA VAL A 162 -1.44 2.25 -0.16
C VAL A 162 -1.94 3.68 -0.01
N ALA A 163 -3.22 3.87 0.36
CA ALA A 163 -3.81 5.20 0.31
C ALA A 163 -4.92 5.46 1.35
N ASN A 164 -5.05 6.75 1.67
CA ASN A 164 -6.27 7.42 2.10
C ASN A 164 -6.68 8.39 0.97
N TRP A 165 -7.21 7.84 -0.13
CA TRP A 165 -7.57 8.61 -1.33
C TRP A 165 -9.04 8.98 -1.31
N PRO A 166 -9.39 10.29 -1.22
CA PRO A 166 -10.75 10.74 -0.99
C PRO A 166 -11.72 10.43 -2.14
N ALA A 167 -12.97 10.16 -1.79
CA ALA A 167 -14.04 9.83 -2.73
C ALA A 167 -14.23 10.83 -3.88
N PRO A 168 -14.17 12.17 -3.69
CA PRO A 168 -14.30 13.12 -4.79
C PRO A 168 -13.23 13.01 -5.88
N ARG A 169 -12.11 12.35 -5.59
CA ARG A 169 -11.00 12.12 -6.52
C ARG A 169 -10.85 10.66 -6.93
N SER A 170 -11.91 9.86 -6.75
CA SER A 170 -11.91 8.44 -7.10
C SER A 170 -11.56 8.18 -8.56
N LEU A 171 -12.07 9.00 -9.49
CA LEU A 171 -11.72 8.88 -10.91
C LEU A 171 -10.20 8.99 -11.14
N HIS A 172 -9.54 9.92 -10.44
CA HIS A 172 -8.08 10.08 -10.57
C HIS A 172 -7.32 8.85 -10.04
N TRP A 173 -7.76 8.29 -8.91
CA TRP A 173 -7.20 7.07 -8.35
C TRP A 173 -7.24 5.92 -9.35
N GLN A 174 -8.42 5.67 -9.89
CA GLN A 174 -8.67 4.58 -10.83
C GLN A 174 -7.87 4.76 -12.13
N ALA A 175 -7.94 5.96 -12.75
CA ALA A 175 -7.27 6.24 -14.00
C ALA A 175 -5.74 6.19 -13.88
N LEU A 176 -5.19 6.76 -12.79
CA LEU A 176 -3.75 6.81 -12.58
C LEU A 176 -3.15 5.43 -12.25
N LEU A 177 -3.84 4.59 -11.47
CA LEU A 177 -3.37 3.21 -11.25
C LEU A 177 -3.27 2.44 -12.57
N THR A 178 -4.28 2.57 -13.44
CA THR A 178 -4.28 1.93 -14.76
C THR A 178 -3.15 2.48 -15.64
N ALA A 179 -2.97 3.81 -15.66
CA ALA A 179 -1.88 4.43 -16.40
C ALA A 179 -0.50 3.93 -15.94
N ARG A 180 -0.28 3.78 -14.63
CA ARG A 180 0.98 3.26 -14.10
C ARG A 180 1.26 1.83 -14.54
N ALA A 181 0.24 0.98 -14.63
CA ALA A 181 0.40 -0.38 -15.12
C ALA A 181 0.83 -0.39 -16.61
N ILE A 182 0.12 0.35 -17.44
CA ILE A 182 0.36 0.40 -18.89
C ILE A 182 1.73 0.99 -19.21
N GLU A 183 2.04 2.19 -18.69
CA GLU A 183 3.27 2.91 -19.02
C GLU A 183 4.55 2.23 -18.51
N ASN A 184 4.44 1.44 -17.45
CA ASN A 184 5.56 0.74 -16.82
C ASN A 184 5.59 -0.76 -17.15
N GLN A 185 4.58 -1.27 -17.84
CA GLN A 185 4.44 -2.69 -18.18
C GLN A 185 4.68 -3.60 -16.97
N ALA A 186 4.05 -3.24 -15.85
CA ALA A 186 4.16 -3.91 -14.57
C ALA A 186 2.78 -4.09 -13.96
N TYR A 187 2.65 -5.03 -13.04
CA TYR A 187 1.45 -5.10 -12.20
C TYR A 187 1.35 -3.87 -11.31
N VAL A 188 0.12 -3.42 -11.07
CA VAL A 188 -0.18 -2.36 -10.11
C VAL A 188 -1.25 -2.85 -9.15
N ALA A 189 -1.00 -2.74 -7.86
CA ALA A 189 -1.98 -2.99 -6.82
C ALA A 189 -2.18 -1.71 -5.99
N GLY A 190 -3.42 -1.27 -5.86
CA GLY A 190 -3.79 -0.10 -5.06
C GLY A 190 -4.75 -0.49 -3.94
N CYS A 191 -4.31 -0.33 -2.70
CA CYS A 191 -5.11 -0.57 -1.49
C CYS A 191 -5.53 0.77 -0.87
N ASN A 192 -6.80 1.10 -0.94
CA ASN A 192 -7.38 2.30 -0.35
C ASN A 192 -8.33 1.93 0.78
N ARG A 193 -8.52 2.83 1.73
CA ARG A 193 -9.52 2.68 2.78
C ARG A 193 -10.93 3.01 2.31
N VAL A 194 -11.93 2.64 3.13
CA VAL A 194 -13.33 3.10 3.06
C VAL A 194 -13.72 3.84 4.32
N GLY A 195 -14.97 4.32 4.40
CA GLY A 195 -15.54 5.01 5.54
C GLY A 195 -15.18 6.50 5.55
N SER A 196 -15.29 7.11 6.72
CA SER A 196 -14.99 8.53 6.94
C SER A 196 -13.87 8.69 7.95
N ASP A 197 -13.17 9.82 7.90
CA ASP A 197 -12.16 10.19 8.90
C ASP A 197 -12.68 11.24 9.89
N GLY A 198 -11.84 11.61 10.85
CA GLY A 198 -12.18 12.60 11.88
C GLY A 198 -12.35 14.03 11.34
N ASN A 199 -11.93 14.30 10.12
CA ASN A 199 -12.11 15.59 9.42
C ASN A 199 -13.35 15.59 8.52
N GLY A 200 -14.16 14.53 8.53
CA GLY A 200 -15.35 14.40 7.70
C GLY A 200 -15.06 14.08 6.23
N CYS A 201 -13.84 13.68 5.89
CA CYS A 201 -13.51 13.24 4.56
C CYS A 201 -14.04 11.81 4.34
N HIS A 202 -14.70 11.58 3.20
CA HIS A 202 -15.23 10.27 2.84
C HIS A 202 -14.32 9.54 1.86
N TYR A 203 -14.24 8.22 2.04
CA TYR A 203 -13.39 7.33 1.24
C TYR A 203 -14.23 6.24 0.59
N ARG A 204 -14.06 6.12 -0.71
CA ARG A 204 -14.83 5.18 -1.52
C ARG A 204 -14.15 3.82 -1.65
N GLY A 205 -12.85 3.75 -1.41
CA GLY A 205 -12.05 2.55 -1.64
C GLY A 205 -11.56 2.47 -3.08
N ASP A 206 -12.30 1.76 -3.93
CA ASP A 206 -11.91 1.48 -5.32
C ASP A 206 -10.54 0.78 -5.41
N SER A 207 -10.21 -0.04 -4.41
CA SER A 207 -9.01 -0.86 -4.40
C SER A 207 -9.04 -1.86 -5.54
N ARG A 208 -7.90 -2.08 -6.18
CA ARG A 208 -7.81 -2.94 -7.36
C ARG A 208 -6.42 -3.48 -7.61
N VAL A 209 -6.37 -4.53 -8.40
CA VAL A 209 -5.16 -5.10 -8.97
C VAL A 209 -5.28 -5.07 -10.48
N ILE A 210 -4.24 -4.59 -11.17
CA ILE A 210 -4.22 -4.31 -12.60
C ILE A 210 -3.00 -5.03 -13.20
N ASN A 211 -3.20 -5.70 -14.33
CA ASN A 211 -2.13 -6.38 -15.04
C ASN A 211 -1.30 -5.39 -15.92
N PRO A 212 -0.16 -5.81 -16.48
CA PRO A 212 0.69 -4.94 -17.31
C PRO A 212 -0.01 -4.36 -18.56
N GLN A 213 -1.09 -4.98 -19.03
CA GLN A 213 -1.89 -4.53 -20.17
C GLN A 213 -2.93 -3.46 -19.76
N GLY A 214 -3.06 -3.17 -18.47
CA GLY A 214 -4.04 -2.21 -17.94
C GLY A 214 -5.41 -2.83 -17.63
N GLU A 215 -5.54 -4.16 -17.69
CA GLU A 215 -6.79 -4.85 -17.36
C GLU A 215 -6.91 -5.02 -15.84
N ILE A 216 -8.10 -4.76 -15.32
CA ILE A 216 -8.42 -4.95 -13.91
C ILE A 216 -8.67 -6.44 -13.67
N ILE A 217 -7.79 -7.10 -12.90
CA ILE A 217 -7.89 -8.53 -12.57
C ILE A 217 -8.59 -8.79 -11.24
N ALA A 218 -8.64 -7.79 -10.36
CA ALA A 218 -9.45 -7.81 -9.13
C ALA A 218 -9.82 -6.38 -8.73
N THR A 219 -11.03 -6.19 -8.21
CA THR A 219 -11.51 -4.89 -7.74
C THR A 219 -12.45 -5.06 -6.55
N ALA A 220 -12.42 -4.10 -5.65
CA ALA A 220 -13.35 -4.02 -4.52
C ALA A 220 -14.56 -3.16 -4.90
N ASP A 221 -15.73 -3.52 -4.37
CA ASP A 221 -16.92 -2.69 -4.48
C ASP A 221 -16.73 -1.37 -3.72
N ALA A 222 -17.28 -0.31 -4.30
CA ALA A 222 -17.20 1.02 -3.72
C ALA A 222 -17.92 1.08 -2.35
N HIS A 223 -17.31 1.77 -1.39
CA HIS A 223 -17.83 1.97 -0.03
C HIS A 223 -17.97 0.70 0.82
N GLN A 224 -17.54 -0.46 0.32
CA GLN A 224 -17.61 -1.72 1.05
C GLN A 224 -16.29 -2.07 1.74
N ALA A 225 -16.37 -2.35 3.04
CA ALA A 225 -15.26 -3.01 3.75
C ALA A 225 -15.16 -4.45 3.22
N THR A 226 -14.06 -4.76 2.55
CA THR A 226 -13.88 -6.05 1.89
C THR A 226 -12.42 -6.44 1.76
N ARG A 227 -12.20 -7.71 1.47
CA ARG A 227 -10.94 -8.28 1.05
C ARG A 227 -11.03 -8.63 -0.43
N ILE A 228 -10.02 -8.28 -1.20
CA ILE A 228 -9.86 -8.75 -2.57
C ILE A 228 -8.57 -9.53 -2.72
N ASP A 229 -8.67 -10.64 -3.44
CA ASP A 229 -7.58 -11.57 -3.70
C ASP A 229 -7.28 -11.59 -5.20
N ALA A 230 -5.99 -11.64 -5.55
CA ALA A 230 -5.54 -11.82 -6.92
C ALA A 230 -4.32 -12.75 -6.97
N GLU A 231 -4.09 -13.35 -8.11
CA GLU A 231 -2.87 -14.08 -8.43
C GLU A 231 -2.19 -13.43 -9.63
N LEU A 232 -0.93 -13.02 -9.43
CA LEU A 232 -0.11 -12.40 -10.45
C LEU A 232 0.74 -13.46 -11.15
N SER A 233 0.91 -13.36 -12.47
CA SER A 233 1.67 -14.29 -13.28
C SER A 233 2.96 -13.68 -13.80
N MET A 234 4.08 -14.28 -13.51
CA MET A 234 5.37 -13.88 -14.08
C MET A 234 5.43 -14.11 -15.61
N MET A 235 4.66 -15.06 -16.12
CA MET A 235 4.53 -15.30 -17.56
C MET A 235 3.90 -14.07 -18.25
N ALA A 236 2.82 -13.51 -17.68
CA ALA A 236 2.17 -12.34 -18.26
C ALA A 236 3.07 -11.08 -18.27
N LEU A 237 4.03 -10.99 -17.35
CA LEU A 237 5.08 -9.95 -17.40
C LEU A 237 6.04 -10.17 -18.56
N ARG A 238 6.47 -11.42 -18.81
CA ARG A 238 7.39 -11.74 -19.90
C ARG A 238 6.74 -11.57 -21.26
N ASP A 239 5.49 -11.94 -21.41
CA ASP A 239 4.72 -11.72 -22.62
C ASP A 239 4.59 -10.21 -22.92
N ALA A 240 4.44 -9.37 -21.89
CA ALA A 240 4.47 -7.92 -22.03
C ALA A 240 5.85 -7.40 -22.44
N ASP A 241 6.95 -8.04 -22.01
CA ASP A 241 8.32 -7.70 -22.39
C ASP A 241 8.60 -7.93 -23.89
N GLU A 242 7.97 -8.93 -24.52
CA GLU A 242 8.08 -9.17 -25.97
C GLU A 242 7.46 -8.03 -26.79
N PHE A 243 6.53 -7.26 -26.21
CA PHE A 243 5.95 -6.05 -26.80
C PHE A 243 6.66 -4.75 -26.42
N ARG A 244 7.75 -4.81 -25.63
CA ARG A 244 8.61 -3.65 -25.34
C ARG A 244 9.41 -3.24 -26.58
N LEU A 245 8.73 -2.67 -27.55
CA LEU A 245 9.33 -2.05 -28.76
C LEU A 245 9.49 -0.52 -28.62
N TRP A 246 9.61 -0.01 -27.39
CA TRP A 246 9.79 1.45 -27.16
C TRP A 246 11.00 1.73 -26.30
#